data_41d5a7421ffc1dc895e6328bf6730920
#
_entry.id   41d5a7421ffc1dc895e6328bf6730920
#
_cell.length_a   1.000
_cell.length_b   1.000
_cell.length_c   1.000
_cell.angle_alpha   90.00
_cell.angle_beta   90.00
_cell.angle_gamma   90.00
#
_symmetry.space_group_name_H-M   'P 1'
#
loop_
_entity.id
_entity.type
_entity.pdbx_description
1 polymer ?
#
loop_
_entity_poly.entity_id
_entity_poly.type
_entity_poly.pdbx_seq_one_letter_code
_entity_poly.pdbx_strand_id
1 'polypeptide(L)'
;MQSIALRRFRPPLEATVQLRNSTPIWIAFNGVHGTIAASRGPWRTSGDWWRPTMWDREEWDIEVRDVLYRIYFDVHMDRWYAEGVYD
;
A
#
# COMPACT_ATOMS: atom_id res chain seq x y z
N MET A 1 -9.43 -14.02 21.02
CA MET A 1 -9.46 -13.21 19.82
C MET A 1 -8.07 -12.63 19.54
N GLN A 2 -7.58 -12.81 18.36
CA GLN A 2 -6.27 -12.28 17.99
C GLN A 2 -6.44 -10.92 17.34
N SER A 3 -5.64 -9.97 17.78
CA SER A 3 -5.58 -8.70 17.10
C SER A 3 -4.52 -8.76 16.00
N ILE A 4 -4.83 -8.16 14.87
CA ILE A 4 -3.92 -8.08 13.74
C ILE A 4 -3.27 -6.70 13.80
N ALA A 5 -1.96 -6.68 13.85
CA ALA A 5 -1.20 -5.45 13.91
C ALA A 5 -0.46 -5.24 12.60
N LEU A 6 -0.43 -4.00 12.15
CA LEU A 6 0.38 -3.62 11.01
C LEU A 6 1.81 -3.38 11.46
N ARG A 7 2.73 -4.17 10.92
CA ARG A 7 4.15 -4.00 11.18
C ARG A 7 4.73 -3.16 10.06
N ARG A 8 5.10 -1.94 10.37
CA ARG A 8 5.53 -0.97 9.36
C ARG A 8 6.97 -1.17 8.95
N PHE A 9 7.20 -1.04 7.64
CA PHE A 9 8.54 -0.94 7.09
C PHE A 9 9.06 0.48 7.32
N ARG A 10 10.30 0.60 7.76
CA ARG A 10 10.90 1.91 8.06
C ARG A 10 12.25 2.02 7.40
N PRO A 11 12.33 2.80 6.31
CA PRO A 11 11.24 3.53 5.66
C PRO A 11 10.32 2.63 4.83
N PRO A 12 9.19 3.14 4.35
CA PRO A 12 8.37 2.40 3.41
C PRO A 12 9.17 2.01 2.18
N LEU A 13 8.84 0.87 1.60
CA LEU A 13 9.60 0.30 0.50
C LEU A 13 8.94 0.66 -0.83
N GLU A 14 9.71 1.22 -1.74
CA GLU A 14 9.19 1.54 -3.06
C GLU A 14 8.75 0.25 -3.77
N ALA A 15 7.61 0.31 -4.44
CA ALA A 15 7.01 -0.85 -5.07
C ALA A 15 6.65 -0.55 -6.51
N THR A 16 6.67 -1.60 -7.33
CA THR A 16 6.11 -1.56 -8.69
C THR A 16 4.76 -2.25 -8.65
N VAL A 17 3.73 -1.57 -9.14
CA VAL A 17 2.37 -2.08 -9.11
C VAL A 17 1.78 -2.01 -10.51
N GLN A 18 1.13 -3.09 -10.92
CA GLN A 18 0.35 -3.11 -12.16
C GLN A 18 -1.11 -3.00 -11.82
N LEU A 19 -1.83 -2.21 -12.61
CA LEU A 19 -3.24 -1.93 -12.38
C LEU A 19 -4.09 -2.48 -13.52
N ARG A 20 -5.32 -2.88 -13.18
CA ARG A 20 -6.37 -3.16 -14.15
C ARG A 20 -7.61 -2.44 -13.66
N ASN A 21 -8.17 -1.54 -14.48
CA ASN A 21 -9.32 -0.72 -14.10
C ASN A 21 -9.09 -0.03 -12.76
N SER A 22 -7.89 0.54 -12.61
CA SER A 22 -7.47 1.28 -11.40
C SER A 22 -7.36 0.43 -10.15
N THR A 23 -7.36 -0.88 -10.28
CA THR A 23 -7.21 -1.81 -9.15
C THR A 23 -5.87 -2.53 -9.25
N PRO A 24 -5.09 -2.57 -8.16
CA PRO A 24 -3.82 -3.30 -8.18
C PRO A 24 -4.03 -4.79 -8.42
N ILE A 25 -3.29 -5.35 -9.38
CA ILE A 25 -3.38 -6.77 -9.73
C ILE A 25 -2.06 -7.50 -9.59
N TRP A 26 -0.95 -6.79 -9.52
CA TRP A 26 0.37 -7.39 -9.39
C TRP A 26 1.29 -6.40 -8.70
N ILE A 27 2.23 -6.90 -7.92
CA ILE A 27 3.15 -6.04 -7.17
C ILE A 27 4.53 -6.69 -7.06
N ALA A 28 5.55 -5.84 -6.98
CA ALA A 28 6.90 -6.24 -6.63
C ALA A 28 7.54 -5.20 -5.72
N PHE A 29 8.12 -5.66 -4.63
CA PHE A 29 8.92 -4.81 -3.75
C PHE A 29 9.86 -5.69 -2.93
N ASN A 30 11.11 -5.28 -2.81
CA ASN A 30 12.12 -5.85 -1.90
C ASN A 30 12.10 -7.39 -1.83
N GLY A 31 12.12 -8.06 -2.99
CA GLY A 31 12.14 -9.52 -3.04
C GLY A 31 10.78 -10.18 -2.97
N VAL A 32 9.72 -9.46 -2.69
CA VAL A 32 8.34 -9.95 -2.75
C VAL A 32 7.77 -9.59 -4.11
N HIS A 33 7.20 -10.57 -4.81
CA HIS A 33 6.52 -10.28 -6.06
C HIS A 33 5.45 -11.32 -6.32
N GLY A 34 4.42 -10.91 -7.01
CA GLY A 34 3.38 -11.83 -7.40
C GLY A 34 2.05 -11.16 -7.72
N THR A 35 1.13 -12.00 -8.14
CA THR A 35 -0.25 -11.60 -8.40
C THR A 35 -0.95 -11.26 -7.09
N ILE A 36 -1.70 -10.19 -7.10
CA ILE A 36 -2.51 -9.81 -5.94
C ILE A 36 -3.80 -10.62 -5.98
N ALA A 37 -3.98 -11.48 -4.96
CA ALA A 37 -5.12 -12.37 -4.89
C ALA A 37 -6.39 -11.64 -4.45
N ALA A 38 -6.24 -10.62 -3.61
CA ALA A 38 -7.37 -9.83 -3.12
C ALA A 38 -6.87 -8.42 -2.80
N SER A 39 -7.76 -7.45 -2.99
CA SER A 39 -7.43 -6.06 -2.68
C SER A 39 -8.65 -5.37 -2.09
N ARG A 40 -8.41 -4.46 -1.14
CA ARG A 40 -9.42 -3.60 -0.53
C ARG A 40 -8.92 -2.17 -0.57
N GLY A 41 -9.80 -1.28 -0.95
CA GLY A 41 -9.49 0.14 -1.07
C GLY A 41 -10.08 0.69 -2.34
N PRO A 42 -9.66 1.87 -2.77
CA PRO A 42 -8.66 2.69 -2.04
C PRO A 42 -9.29 3.49 -0.91
N TRP A 43 -8.50 3.73 0.12
CA TRP A 43 -8.80 4.72 1.14
C TRP A 43 -7.94 5.93 0.89
N ARG A 44 -8.57 7.07 0.79
CA ARG A 44 -7.82 8.29 0.56
C ARG A 44 -7.46 8.93 1.88
N THR A 45 -6.18 9.21 2.06
CA THR A 45 -5.66 9.87 3.25
C THR A 45 -4.88 11.08 2.79
N SER A 46 -5.22 12.25 3.33
CA SER A 46 -4.52 13.48 3.02
C SER A 46 -4.15 14.20 4.30
N GLY A 47 -3.22 15.14 4.19
CA GLY A 47 -2.84 15.95 5.34
C GLY A 47 -3.96 16.85 5.81
N ASP A 48 -3.79 17.37 7.02
CA ASP A 48 -4.77 18.27 7.61
C ASP A 48 -4.89 19.53 6.77
N TRP A 49 -6.12 20.05 6.64
CA TRP A 49 -6.36 21.20 5.78
C TRP A 49 -5.62 22.47 6.24
N TRP A 50 -5.30 22.58 7.54
CA TRP A 50 -4.54 23.72 8.06
C TRP A 50 -3.04 23.52 7.94
N ARG A 51 -2.60 22.35 7.56
CA ARG A 51 -1.19 22.07 7.30
C ARG A 51 -1.07 21.68 5.84
N PRO A 52 -0.44 22.49 5.03
CA PRO A 52 -0.20 22.11 3.65
C PRO A 52 0.87 21.02 3.63
N THR A 53 0.57 19.89 4.25
CA THR A 53 1.49 18.78 4.28
C THR A 53 1.56 18.17 2.91
N MET A 54 2.64 17.53 2.71
CA MET A 54 2.98 17.06 1.39
C MET A 54 2.48 15.68 1.13
N TRP A 55 1.82 15.04 2.06
CA TRP A 55 1.37 13.69 1.80
C TRP A 55 -0.12 13.65 1.53
N ASP A 56 -0.42 13.00 0.42
CA ASP A 56 -1.77 12.75 -0.06
C ASP A 56 -1.67 11.42 -0.75
N ARG A 57 -2.39 10.41 -0.25
CA ARG A 57 -2.15 9.06 -0.71
C ARG A 57 -3.42 8.23 -0.73
N GLU A 58 -3.41 7.24 -1.62
CA GLU A 58 -4.47 6.24 -1.74
C GLU A 58 -3.94 4.93 -1.18
N GLU A 59 -4.58 4.41 -0.16
CA GLU A 59 -4.13 3.23 0.55
C GLU A 59 -4.94 2.00 0.15
N TRP A 60 -4.27 0.89 0.10
CA TRP A 60 -4.87 -0.40 -0.21
C TRP A 60 -4.35 -1.46 0.75
N ASP A 61 -5.21 -2.42 1.10
CA ASP A 61 -4.79 -3.66 1.73
C ASP A 61 -4.84 -4.74 0.66
N ILE A 62 -3.74 -5.48 0.50
CA ILE A 62 -3.63 -6.48 -0.55
C ILE A 62 -3.14 -7.80 0.02
N GLU A 63 -3.49 -8.88 -0.67
CA GLU A 63 -3.01 -10.21 -0.33
C GLU A 63 -2.15 -10.74 -1.47
N VAL A 64 -0.91 -11.13 -1.13
CA VAL A 64 0.04 -11.75 -2.05
C VAL A 64 0.63 -12.96 -1.36
N ARG A 65 0.49 -14.15 -1.97
CA ARG A 65 1.03 -15.41 -1.43
C ARG A 65 0.62 -15.63 0.02
N ASP A 66 -0.67 -15.43 0.31
CA ASP A 66 -1.27 -15.64 1.63
C ASP A 66 -0.76 -14.68 2.70
N VAL A 67 -0.14 -13.57 2.32
CA VAL A 67 0.33 -12.55 3.24
C VAL A 67 -0.38 -11.25 2.92
N LEU A 68 -0.83 -10.56 3.97
CA LEU A 68 -1.53 -9.28 3.83
C LEU A 68 -0.56 -8.14 4.03
N TYR A 69 -0.61 -7.19 3.11
CA TYR A 69 0.24 -6.00 3.14
C TYR A 69 -0.61 -4.75 3.03
N ARG A 70 -0.14 -3.66 3.63
CA ARG A 70 -0.65 -2.32 3.35
C ARG A 70 0.28 -1.67 2.34
N ILE A 71 -0.30 -1.21 1.22
CA ILE A 71 0.43 -0.44 0.22
C ILE A 71 -0.26 0.90 0.02
N TYR A 72 0.43 1.85 -0.57
CA TYR A 72 -0.19 3.12 -0.93
C TYR A 72 0.45 3.72 -2.16
N PHE A 73 -0.35 4.52 -2.85
CA PHE A 73 0.11 5.34 -3.95
C PHE A 73 0.26 6.78 -3.43
N ASP A 74 1.46 7.31 -3.53
CA ASP A 74 1.75 8.68 -3.16
C ASP A 74 1.43 9.57 -4.36
N VAL A 75 0.38 10.38 -4.23
CA VAL A 75 -0.14 11.18 -5.34
C VAL A 75 0.88 12.24 -5.75
N HIS A 76 1.60 12.81 -4.81
CA HIS A 76 2.57 13.87 -5.10
C HIS A 76 3.82 13.31 -5.77
N MET A 77 4.27 12.14 -5.34
CA MET A 77 5.48 11.52 -5.89
C MET A 77 5.19 10.66 -7.11
N ASP A 78 3.92 10.35 -7.36
CA ASP A 78 3.50 9.46 -8.44
C ASP A 78 4.19 8.10 -8.32
N ARG A 79 4.21 7.55 -7.11
CA ARG A 79 4.90 6.30 -6.81
C ARG A 79 4.13 5.46 -5.82
N TRP A 80 4.33 4.15 -5.93
CA TRP A 80 3.77 3.17 -5.01
C TRP A 80 4.79 2.79 -3.94
N TYR A 81 4.28 2.54 -2.74
CA TYR A 81 5.10 2.08 -1.62
C TYR A 81 4.39 0.98 -0.86
N ALA A 82 5.19 0.02 -0.36
CA ALA A 82 4.70 -0.94 0.62
C ALA A 82 4.92 -0.32 2.00
N GLU A 83 3.86 -0.15 2.76
CA GLU A 83 3.91 0.48 4.07
C GLU A 83 4.21 -0.51 5.17
N GLY A 84 3.70 -1.73 5.05
CA GLY A 84 3.91 -2.72 6.08
C GLY A 84 3.23 -4.04 5.78
N VAL A 85 3.37 -4.96 6.71
CA VAL A 85 2.79 -6.29 6.64
C VAL A 85 1.92 -6.51 7.87
N TYR A 86 0.77 -7.16 7.66
CA TYR A 86 -0.10 -7.54 8.77
C TYR A 86 0.36 -8.88 9.34
N ASP A 87 0.52 -8.90 10.64
CA ASP A 87 0.89 -10.12 11.36
C ASP A 87 -0.35 -10.86 11.85
#